data_dca5da3d14d9cc2c7b14238f19bd736a
#
_entry.id   dca5da3d14d9cc2c7b14238f19bd736a
#
_cell.length_a   1.000
_cell.length_b   1.000
_cell.length_c   1.000
_cell.angle_alpha   90.00
_cell.angle_beta   90.00
_cell.angle_gamma   90.00
#
_symmetry.space_group_name_H-M   'P 1'
#
loop_
_entity.id
_entity.type
_entity.pdbx_description
1 polymer ?
#
loop_
_entity_poly.entity_id
_entity_poly.type
_entity_poly.pdbx_seq_one_letter_code
_entity_poly.pdbx_strand_id
1 'polypeptide(L)'
;MIDESLKEVFERRISNKKGPLSFVRLPDSTVVSYYLMPLEDFFLVKRFITALNVTDEELAKIIYEKYVIKEYQVFDADMAPAGFIIKIATQILNDSNPYKDLEERVMSERASYEDALDPLEDIKFTIITAFPAYKIEELDSYDIDMLIKLLTRAEHYLSKRTPGFNKISFVSANAPPRKPIIDIDAENRALRDAY
;
A
#
# COMPACT_ATOMS: atom_id res chain seq x y z
N MET A 1 -13.04 17.94 29.87
CA MET A 1 -14.31 17.36 29.36
C MET A 1 -14.32 17.64 27.88
N ILE A 2 -14.03 16.64 27.06
CA ILE A 2 -14.18 16.75 25.60
C ILE A 2 -15.67 16.84 25.37
N ASP A 3 -16.04 17.82 24.61
CA ASP A 3 -17.43 17.96 24.17
C ASP A 3 -17.82 16.65 23.49
N GLU A 4 -18.80 15.95 24.05
CA GLU A 4 -19.28 14.64 23.58
C GLU A 4 -19.57 14.67 22.06
N SER A 5 -19.92 15.86 21.58
CA SER A 5 -20.11 16.17 20.17
C SER A 5 -18.88 15.92 19.28
N LEU A 6 -17.65 16.12 19.78
CA LEU A 6 -16.42 15.96 19.00
C LEU A 6 -16.01 14.49 18.86
N LYS A 7 -16.19 13.70 19.93
CA LYS A 7 -15.99 12.24 19.88
C LYS A 7 -16.95 11.61 18.85
N GLU A 8 -18.23 11.97 18.92
CA GLU A 8 -19.24 11.52 17.96
C GLU A 8 -18.92 11.93 16.51
N VAL A 9 -18.45 13.17 16.31
CA VAL A 9 -18.05 13.64 14.97
C VAL A 9 -16.85 12.86 14.46
N PHE A 10 -15.89 12.53 15.31
CA PHE A 10 -14.75 11.73 14.96
C PHE A 10 -15.16 10.29 14.60
N GLU A 11 -15.93 9.63 15.43
CA GLU A 11 -16.43 8.28 15.21
C GLU A 11 -17.25 8.15 13.92
N ARG A 12 -18.04 9.17 13.57
CA ARG A 12 -18.81 9.21 12.31
C ARG A 12 -17.95 9.46 11.08
N ARG A 13 -16.84 10.18 11.21
CA ARG A 13 -15.95 10.53 10.10
C ARG A 13 -14.91 9.46 9.78
N ILE A 14 -14.56 8.62 10.77
CA ILE A 14 -13.69 7.50 10.52
C ILE A 14 -14.36 6.55 9.50
N SER A 15 -13.63 6.26 8.44
CA SER A 15 -14.06 5.36 7.39
C SER A 15 -14.36 3.96 7.93
N ASN A 16 -15.35 3.29 7.36
CA ASN A 16 -15.55 1.87 7.60
C ASN A 16 -14.66 0.98 6.71
N LYS A 17 -13.84 1.59 5.87
CA LYS A 17 -12.87 0.88 5.04
C LYS A 17 -11.77 0.32 5.93
N LYS A 18 -11.33 -0.87 5.61
CA LYS A 18 -10.23 -1.54 6.30
C LYS A 18 -9.05 -1.64 5.34
N GLY A 19 -7.89 -1.23 5.81
CA GLY A 19 -6.64 -1.42 5.10
C GLY A 19 -6.14 -2.87 5.16
N PRO A 20 -4.91 -3.14 4.71
CA PRO A 20 -4.27 -4.44 4.85
C PRO A 20 -4.18 -4.90 6.30
N LEU A 21 -4.11 -6.23 6.48
CA LEU A 21 -3.94 -6.86 7.78
C LEU A 21 -2.49 -6.73 8.26
N SER A 22 -2.32 -6.42 9.53
CA SER A 22 -1.03 -6.40 10.22
C SER A 22 -1.17 -7.00 11.62
N PHE A 23 -0.07 -7.16 12.34
CA PHE A 23 -0.07 -7.70 13.69
C PHE A 23 1.03 -7.08 14.56
N VAL A 24 0.82 -7.08 15.84
CA VAL A 24 1.83 -6.74 16.86
C VAL A 24 1.97 -7.86 17.88
N ARG A 25 3.20 -8.18 18.23
CA ARG A 25 3.49 -9.08 19.35
C ARG A 25 3.72 -8.25 20.59
N LEU A 26 2.97 -8.56 21.64
CA LEU A 26 3.10 -7.93 22.94
C LEU A 26 4.20 -8.60 23.78
N PRO A 27 4.67 -7.97 24.88
CA PRO A 27 5.73 -8.52 25.72
C PRO A 27 5.40 -9.88 26.35
N ASP A 28 4.12 -10.17 26.58
CA ASP A 28 3.62 -11.44 27.07
C ASP A 28 3.49 -12.51 25.99
N SER A 29 4.01 -12.25 24.79
CA SER A 29 3.91 -13.08 23.58
C SER A 29 2.52 -13.13 22.95
N THR A 30 1.53 -12.41 23.46
CA THR A 30 0.22 -12.28 22.83
C THR A 30 0.36 -11.58 21.47
N VAL A 31 -0.30 -12.11 20.45
CA VAL A 31 -0.36 -11.54 19.12
C VAL A 31 -1.71 -10.86 18.92
N VAL A 32 -1.68 -9.57 18.61
CA VAL A 32 -2.88 -8.79 18.31
C VAL A 32 -2.87 -8.46 16.83
N SER A 33 -3.92 -8.88 16.11
CA SER A 33 -4.09 -8.58 14.69
C SER A 33 -4.99 -7.37 14.51
N TYR A 34 -4.63 -6.51 13.57
CA TYR A 34 -5.34 -5.27 13.30
C TYR A 34 -5.28 -4.90 11.81
N TYR A 35 -6.17 -4.03 11.41
CA TYR A 35 -6.14 -3.44 10.06
C TYR A 35 -5.34 -2.15 10.07
N LEU A 36 -4.56 -1.90 9.03
CA LEU A 36 -3.95 -0.59 8.81
C LEU A 36 -5.02 0.44 8.51
N MET A 37 -4.78 1.68 8.94
CA MET A 37 -5.70 2.78 8.67
C MET A 37 -5.63 3.18 7.20
N PRO A 38 -6.78 3.45 6.55
CA PRO A 38 -6.80 4.22 5.30
C PRO A 38 -6.14 5.59 5.48
N LEU A 39 -5.58 6.14 4.40
CA LEU A 39 -4.91 7.46 4.44
C LEU A 39 -5.79 8.57 4.99
N GLU A 40 -7.07 8.57 4.62
CA GLU A 40 -8.04 9.58 5.10
C GLU A 40 -8.20 9.53 6.62
N ASP A 41 -8.25 8.34 7.21
CA ASP A 41 -8.38 8.13 8.64
C ASP A 41 -7.08 8.47 9.38
N PHE A 42 -5.93 8.11 8.82
CA PHE A 42 -4.63 8.48 9.37
C PHE A 42 -4.48 10.02 9.49
N PHE A 43 -4.81 10.75 8.43
CA PHE A 43 -4.74 12.21 8.47
C PHE A 43 -5.81 12.83 9.37
N LEU A 44 -6.99 12.22 9.47
CA LEU A 44 -8.01 12.64 10.41
C LEU A 44 -7.51 12.53 11.85
N VAL A 45 -6.95 11.35 12.23
CA VAL A 45 -6.35 11.12 13.55
C VAL A 45 -5.24 12.15 13.85
N LYS A 46 -4.34 12.38 12.89
CA LYS A 46 -3.26 13.38 13.03
C LYS A 46 -3.81 14.79 13.29
N ARG A 47 -4.88 15.20 12.61
CA ARG A 47 -5.53 16.49 12.85
C ARG A 47 -6.13 16.58 14.25
N PHE A 48 -6.73 15.51 14.75
CA PHE A 48 -7.29 15.47 16.09
C PHE A 48 -6.22 15.58 17.18
N ILE A 49 -5.09 14.88 17.02
CA ILE A 49 -3.93 15.00 17.92
C ILE A 49 -3.45 16.47 17.98
N THR A 50 -3.43 17.14 16.83
CA THR A 50 -2.86 18.51 16.75
C THR A 50 -3.85 19.61 17.15
N ALA A 51 -5.14 19.43 16.86
CA ALA A 51 -6.14 20.50 16.98
C ALA A 51 -6.95 20.46 18.28
N LEU A 52 -7.02 19.32 18.93
CA LEU A 52 -7.87 19.10 20.11
C LEU A 52 -7.00 18.50 21.20
N ASN A 53 -7.12 19.03 22.43
CA ASN A 53 -6.54 18.43 23.64
C ASN A 53 -7.20 17.07 23.98
N VAL A 54 -7.30 16.18 23.00
CA VAL A 54 -7.77 14.82 23.19
C VAL A 54 -6.69 14.09 23.97
N THR A 55 -7.04 13.43 25.05
CA THR A 55 -6.06 12.64 25.79
C THR A 55 -5.61 11.47 24.92
N ASP A 56 -4.32 11.13 24.99
CA ASP A 56 -3.75 10.01 24.26
C ASP A 56 -4.52 8.69 24.53
N GLU A 57 -5.08 8.57 25.73
CA GLU A 57 -5.84 7.40 26.15
C GLU A 57 -7.19 7.27 25.43
N GLU A 58 -7.97 8.37 25.33
CA GLU A 58 -9.26 8.34 24.65
C GLU A 58 -9.10 8.05 23.14
N LEU A 59 -8.11 8.70 22.52
CA LEU A 59 -7.80 8.45 21.12
C LEU A 59 -7.33 7.00 20.90
N ALA A 60 -6.50 6.49 21.80
CA ALA A 60 -6.02 5.12 21.73
C ALA A 60 -7.17 4.09 21.85
N LYS A 61 -8.16 4.33 22.71
CA LYS A 61 -9.36 3.48 22.81
C LYS A 61 -10.12 3.45 21.49
N ILE A 62 -10.37 4.59 20.88
CA ILE A 62 -11.09 4.67 19.59
C ILE A 62 -10.34 3.92 18.50
N ILE A 63 -9.03 4.11 18.40
CA ILE A 63 -8.19 3.41 17.43
C ILE A 63 -8.22 1.91 17.67
N TYR A 64 -8.09 1.47 18.90
CA TYR A 64 -8.13 0.06 19.28
C TYR A 64 -9.45 -0.59 18.90
N GLU A 65 -10.58 0.01 19.30
CA GLU A 65 -11.92 -0.51 19.02
C GLU A 65 -12.22 -0.61 17.52
N LYS A 66 -11.66 0.35 16.74
CA LYS A 66 -11.97 0.45 15.31
C LYS A 66 -11.11 -0.47 14.46
N TYR A 67 -9.83 -0.60 14.77
CA TYR A 67 -8.86 -1.25 13.89
C TYR A 67 -8.39 -2.61 14.38
N VAL A 68 -8.45 -2.92 15.68
CA VAL A 68 -8.16 -4.26 16.17
C VAL A 68 -9.32 -5.21 15.82
N ILE A 69 -8.97 -6.38 15.33
CA ILE A 69 -9.97 -7.40 14.99
C ILE A 69 -10.60 -7.93 16.26
N LYS A 70 -11.93 -7.92 16.34
CA LYS A 70 -12.67 -8.26 17.58
C LYS A 70 -12.32 -9.63 18.15
N GLU A 71 -12.07 -10.62 17.30
CA GLU A 71 -11.68 -11.96 17.71
C GLU A 71 -10.30 -12.02 18.37
N TYR A 72 -9.47 -10.99 18.13
CA TYR A 72 -8.13 -10.83 18.70
C TYR A 72 -8.03 -9.68 19.70
N GLN A 73 -9.17 -9.12 20.11
CA GLN A 73 -9.22 -8.17 21.22
C GLN A 73 -9.02 -8.93 22.52
N VAL A 74 -7.81 -8.86 23.05
CA VAL A 74 -7.42 -9.53 24.30
C VAL A 74 -8.13 -8.91 25.50
N PHE A 75 -8.51 -7.62 25.38
CA PHE A 75 -9.16 -6.87 26.43
C PHE A 75 -10.31 -6.03 25.88
N ASP A 76 -11.34 -5.86 26.69
CA ASP A 76 -12.29 -4.75 26.55
C ASP A 76 -11.53 -3.44 26.73
N ALA A 77 -11.76 -2.47 25.85
CA ALA A 77 -11.04 -1.21 25.86
C ALA A 77 -11.17 -0.45 27.19
N ASP A 78 -12.30 -0.61 27.87
CA ASP A 78 -12.56 0.04 29.17
C ASP A 78 -11.91 -0.71 30.36
N MET A 79 -11.59 -2.00 30.20
CA MET A 79 -11.06 -2.86 31.26
C MET A 79 -9.54 -3.08 31.14
N ALA A 80 -8.95 -2.73 30.00
CA ALA A 80 -7.53 -2.96 29.77
C ALA A 80 -6.67 -1.91 30.49
N PRO A 81 -5.45 -2.29 30.90
CA PRO A 81 -4.46 -1.30 31.32
C PRO A 81 -4.24 -0.27 30.21
N ALA A 82 -4.41 1.03 30.52
CA ALA A 82 -4.32 2.12 29.55
C ALA A 82 -3.03 2.07 28.70
N GLY A 83 -1.90 1.72 29.31
CA GLY A 83 -0.62 1.58 28.61
C GLY A 83 -0.60 0.51 27.52
N PHE A 84 -1.43 -0.51 27.62
CA PHE A 84 -1.53 -1.58 26.63
C PHE A 84 -2.25 -1.10 25.37
N ILE A 85 -3.38 -0.44 25.55
CA ILE A 85 -4.16 0.12 24.45
C ILE A 85 -3.38 1.21 23.73
N ILE A 86 -2.72 2.10 24.49
CA ILE A 86 -1.87 3.15 23.93
C ILE A 86 -0.76 2.54 23.07
N LYS A 87 -0.10 1.48 23.55
CA LYS A 87 0.97 0.82 22.79
C LYS A 87 0.46 0.24 21.47
N ILE A 88 -0.68 -0.45 21.49
CA ILE A 88 -1.28 -1.05 20.29
C ILE A 88 -1.71 0.08 19.32
N ALA A 89 -2.39 1.12 19.81
CA ALA A 89 -2.80 2.24 18.99
C ALA A 89 -1.62 3.00 18.38
N THR A 90 -0.55 3.18 19.13
CA THR A 90 0.71 3.77 18.64
C THR A 90 1.31 2.92 17.53
N GLN A 91 1.30 1.58 17.70
CA GLN A 91 1.79 0.67 16.66
C GLN A 91 0.94 0.77 15.39
N ILE A 92 -0.38 0.78 15.52
CA ILE A 92 -1.31 0.94 14.38
C ILE A 92 -1.00 2.26 13.64
N LEU A 93 -0.82 3.36 14.37
CA LEU A 93 -0.46 4.66 13.79
C LEU A 93 0.88 4.64 13.08
N ASN A 94 1.89 4.01 13.68
CA ASN A 94 3.22 3.91 13.09
C ASN A 94 3.22 3.08 11.81
N ASP A 95 2.52 1.94 11.81
CA ASP A 95 2.46 1.06 10.64
C ASP A 95 1.55 1.62 9.53
N SER A 96 0.57 2.46 9.91
CA SER A 96 -0.29 3.19 8.96
C SER A 96 0.33 4.49 8.47
N ASN A 97 1.52 4.88 8.94
CA ASN A 97 2.17 6.11 8.54
C ASN A 97 2.59 6.05 7.06
N PRO A 98 1.99 6.87 6.18
CA PRO A 98 2.30 6.82 4.75
C PRO A 98 3.73 7.27 4.42
N TYR A 99 4.39 7.98 5.32
CA TYR A 99 5.75 8.48 5.14
C TYR A 99 6.83 7.53 5.68
N LYS A 100 6.42 6.46 6.39
CA LYS A 100 7.35 5.47 6.90
C LYS A 100 7.95 4.69 5.73
N ASP A 101 9.26 4.76 5.61
CA ASP A 101 10.06 4.05 4.59
C ASP A 101 9.53 4.28 3.15
N LEU A 102 8.92 5.46 2.88
CA LEU A 102 8.25 5.75 1.62
C LEU A 102 9.19 5.61 0.42
N GLU A 103 10.41 6.14 0.53
CA GLU A 103 11.39 6.09 -0.55
C GLU A 103 11.80 4.65 -0.86
N GLU A 104 12.13 3.87 0.17
CA GLU A 104 12.50 2.47 0.03
C GLU A 104 11.35 1.64 -0.55
N ARG A 105 10.13 1.84 -0.06
CA ARG A 105 8.93 1.18 -0.60
C ARG A 105 8.69 1.51 -2.07
N VAL A 106 8.82 2.78 -2.45
CA VAL A 106 8.67 3.20 -3.86
C VAL A 106 9.77 2.59 -4.72
N MET A 107 11.01 2.53 -4.23
CA MET A 107 12.10 1.89 -4.96
C MET A 107 11.90 0.39 -5.11
N SER A 108 11.45 -0.29 -4.05
CA SER A 108 11.12 -1.72 -4.09
C SER A 108 9.99 -2.03 -5.07
N GLU A 109 8.91 -1.24 -5.05
CA GLU A 109 7.79 -1.40 -5.99
C GLU A 109 8.23 -1.15 -7.44
N ARG A 110 9.07 -0.14 -7.67
CA ARG A 110 9.62 0.12 -9.01
C ARG A 110 10.46 -1.05 -9.51
N ALA A 111 11.36 -1.58 -8.67
CA ALA A 111 12.17 -2.74 -9.02
C ALA A 111 11.30 -3.96 -9.31
N SER A 112 10.30 -4.24 -8.46
CA SER A 112 9.35 -5.32 -8.66
C SER A 112 8.57 -5.16 -9.96
N TYR A 113 8.14 -3.94 -10.28
CA TYR A 113 7.42 -3.65 -11.51
C TYR A 113 8.30 -3.80 -12.77
N GLU A 114 9.55 -3.36 -12.69
CA GLU A 114 10.52 -3.52 -13.78
C GLU A 114 10.87 -4.99 -14.04
N ASP A 115 10.91 -5.82 -12.98
CA ASP A 115 11.17 -7.26 -13.10
C ASP A 115 9.95 -8.06 -13.58
N ALA A 116 8.74 -7.56 -13.29
CA ALA A 116 7.47 -8.22 -13.63
C ALA A 116 6.89 -7.77 -14.98
N LEU A 117 7.66 -7.04 -15.82
CA LEU A 117 7.18 -6.53 -17.10
C LEU A 117 6.55 -7.65 -17.95
N ASP A 118 5.23 -7.77 -17.83
CA ASP A 118 4.44 -8.51 -18.79
C ASP A 118 4.26 -7.61 -20.04
N PRO A 119 4.80 -8.03 -21.20
CA PRO A 119 4.65 -7.29 -22.45
C PRO A 119 3.18 -6.98 -22.79
N LEU A 120 2.24 -7.79 -22.31
CA LEU A 120 0.81 -7.56 -22.52
C LEU A 120 0.29 -6.39 -21.68
N GLU A 121 0.80 -6.20 -20.49
CA GLU A 121 0.49 -5.04 -19.65
C GLU A 121 0.96 -3.73 -20.30
N ASP A 122 2.18 -3.70 -20.82
CA ASP A 122 2.72 -2.53 -21.54
C ASP A 122 1.88 -2.19 -22.78
N ILE A 123 1.43 -3.21 -23.52
CA ILE A 123 0.53 -3.04 -24.66
C ILE A 123 -0.78 -2.38 -24.19
N LYS A 124 -1.42 -2.91 -23.14
CA LYS A 124 -2.68 -2.38 -22.61
C LYS A 124 -2.53 -0.94 -22.12
N PHE A 125 -1.48 -0.64 -21.33
CA PHE A 125 -1.23 0.71 -20.84
C PHE A 125 -0.97 1.71 -21.98
N THR A 126 -0.24 1.31 -23.03
CA THR A 126 -0.03 2.16 -24.20
C THR A 126 -1.34 2.45 -24.93
N ILE A 127 -2.21 1.45 -25.09
CA ILE A 127 -3.52 1.61 -25.71
C ILE A 127 -4.40 2.58 -24.90
N ILE A 128 -4.48 2.41 -23.58
CA ILE A 128 -5.29 3.27 -22.71
C ILE A 128 -4.72 4.70 -22.68
N THR A 129 -3.41 4.86 -22.69
CA THR A 129 -2.77 6.18 -22.74
C THR A 129 -3.14 6.93 -24.02
N ALA A 130 -3.19 6.22 -25.15
CA ALA A 130 -3.60 6.81 -26.41
C ALA A 130 -5.12 7.04 -26.51
N PHE A 131 -5.88 6.12 -25.95
CA PHE A 131 -7.32 6.06 -26.07
C PHE A 131 -7.98 5.80 -24.69
N PRO A 132 -8.15 6.83 -23.86
CA PRO A 132 -8.64 6.71 -22.48
C PRO A 132 -10.09 6.15 -22.34
N ALA A 133 -10.78 5.96 -23.45
CA ALA A 133 -12.11 5.35 -23.46
C ALA A 133 -12.08 3.84 -23.20
N TYR A 134 -10.95 3.17 -23.47
CA TYR A 134 -10.79 1.75 -23.17
C TYR A 134 -10.49 1.51 -21.69
N LYS A 135 -10.99 0.40 -21.17
CA LYS A 135 -10.70 -0.09 -19.82
C LYS A 135 -9.82 -1.33 -19.90
N ILE A 136 -9.03 -1.58 -18.86
CA ILE A 136 -8.14 -2.77 -18.80
C ILE A 136 -8.96 -4.05 -18.95
N GLU A 137 -10.08 -4.15 -18.23
CA GLU A 137 -10.95 -5.32 -18.25
C GLU A 137 -11.56 -5.59 -19.64
N GLU A 138 -11.76 -4.54 -20.43
CA GLU A 138 -12.22 -4.66 -21.81
C GLU A 138 -11.12 -5.22 -22.72
N LEU A 139 -9.88 -4.71 -22.56
CA LEU A 139 -8.73 -5.18 -23.31
C LEU A 139 -8.37 -6.63 -23.00
N ASP A 140 -8.64 -7.11 -21.77
CA ASP A 140 -8.46 -8.51 -21.38
C ASP A 140 -9.38 -9.47 -22.14
N SER A 141 -10.48 -8.97 -22.69
CA SER A 141 -11.42 -9.76 -23.49
C SER A 141 -11.03 -9.88 -24.97
N TYR A 142 -10.02 -9.11 -25.42
CA TYR A 142 -9.61 -9.10 -26.83
C TYR A 142 -8.57 -10.18 -27.11
N ASP A 143 -8.57 -10.67 -28.35
CA ASP A 143 -7.49 -11.53 -28.85
C ASP A 143 -6.22 -10.73 -29.10
N ILE A 144 -5.10 -11.42 -29.19
CA ILE A 144 -3.78 -10.80 -29.35
C ILE A 144 -3.65 -10.00 -30.65
N ASP A 145 -4.30 -10.43 -31.73
CA ASP A 145 -4.25 -9.74 -33.02
C ASP A 145 -4.97 -8.38 -32.95
N MET A 146 -6.05 -8.33 -32.20
CA MET A 146 -6.78 -7.07 -31.94
C MET A 146 -5.96 -6.12 -31.09
N LEU A 147 -5.31 -6.63 -30.03
CA LEU A 147 -4.41 -5.84 -29.19
C LEU A 147 -3.24 -5.26 -29.98
N ILE A 148 -2.61 -6.06 -30.86
CA ILE A 148 -1.50 -5.59 -31.72
C ILE A 148 -1.99 -4.48 -32.68
N LYS A 149 -3.18 -4.63 -33.26
CA LYS A 149 -3.74 -3.59 -34.13
C LYS A 149 -4.01 -2.29 -33.38
N LEU A 150 -4.56 -2.39 -32.17
CA LEU A 150 -4.79 -1.23 -31.30
C LEU A 150 -3.46 -0.59 -30.86
N LEU A 151 -2.47 -1.38 -30.46
CA LEU A 151 -1.14 -0.91 -30.12
C LEU A 151 -0.52 -0.10 -31.26
N THR A 152 -0.52 -0.65 -32.48
CA THR A 152 0.05 0.04 -33.64
C THR A 152 -0.60 1.41 -33.88
N ARG A 153 -1.92 1.50 -33.69
CA ARG A 153 -2.66 2.77 -33.79
C ARG A 153 -2.31 3.71 -32.64
N ALA A 154 -2.20 3.17 -31.42
CA ALA A 154 -1.85 3.93 -30.23
C ALA A 154 -0.45 4.54 -30.34
N GLU A 155 0.55 3.75 -30.74
CA GLU A 155 1.91 4.21 -30.95
C GLU A 155 2.01 5.30 -32.05
N HIS A 156 1.27 5.11 -33.16
CA HIS A 156 1.21 6.12 -34.20
C HIS A 156 0.57 7.43 -33.70
N TYR A 157 -0.47 7.34 -32.89
CA TYR A 157 -1.13 8.50 -32.31
C TYR A 157 -0.22 9.23 -31.31
N LEU A 158 0.42 8.49 -30.40
CA LEU A 158 1.30 9.03 -29.37
C LEU A 158 2.57 9.63 -29.97
N SER A 159 3.16 8.99 -30.97
CA SER A 159 4.38 9.50 -31.64
C SER A 159 4.17 10.86 -32.29
N LYS A 160 2.95 11.21 -32.70
CA LYS A 160 2.61 12.52 -33.29
C LYS A 160 2.32 13.58 -32.23
N ARG A 161 1.97 13.22 -31.01
CA ARG A 161 1.46 14.15 -29.99
C ARG A 161 2.37 14.30 -28.78
N THR A 162 3.21 13.30 -28.52
CA THR A 162 4.10 13.29 -27.35
C THR A 162 5.54 13.34 -27.81
N PRO A 163 6.21 14.50 -27.72
CA PRO A 163 7.65 14.58 -28.01
C PRO A 163 8.43 13.60 -27.13
N GLY A 164 9.30 12.80 -27.75
CA GLY A 164 10.11 11.82 -27.02
C GLY A 164 9.40 10.49 -26.72
N PHE A 165 8.19 10.27 -27.23
CA PHE A 165 7.55 8.98 -27.12
C PHE A 165 8.38 7.89 -27.82
N ASN A 166 8.74 6.86 -27.07
CA ASN A 166 9.41 5.67 -27.58
C ASN A 166 8.38 4.54 -27.75
N LYS A 167 8.44 3.86 -28.88
CA LYS A 167 7.63 2.65 -29.10
C LYS A 167 8.05 1.54 -28.16
N ILE A 168 7.13 0.66 -27.82
CA ILE A 168 7.43 -0.51 -27.00
C ILE A 168 8.50 -1.35 -27.70
N SER A 169 9.59 -1.61 -26.98
CA SER A 169 10.66 -2.48 -27.45
C SER A 169 10.44 -3.87 -26.86
N PHE A 170 9.96 -4.79 -27.65
CA PHE A 170 9.88 -6.20 -27.26
C PHE A 170 11.29 -6.79 -27.25
N VAL A 171 11.82 -7.04 -26.06
CA VAL A 171 13.06 -7.77 -25.92
C VAL A 171 12.80 -9.18 -26.41
N SER A 172 13.63 -9.64 -27.36
CA SER A 172 13.52 -11.00 -27.90
C SER A 172 13.45 -12.01 -26.76
N ALA A 173 12.53 -12.97 -26.83
CA ALA A 173 12.41 -14.08 -25.89
C ALA A 173 13.70 -14.92 -25.72
N ASN A 174 14.71 -14.68 -26.57
CA ASN A 174 16.04 -15.27 -26.51
C ASN A 174 17.08 -14.39 -25.80
N ALA A 175 16.68 -13.26 -25.23
CA ALA A 175 17.61 -12.49 -24.39
C ALA A 175 17.92 -13.33 -23.13
N PRO A 176 19.21 -13.48 -22.77
CA PRO A 176 19.54 -14.18 -21.53
C PRO A 176 18.83 -13.50 -20.36
N PRO A 177 18.32 -14.27 -19.39
CA PRO A 177 17.64 -13.69 -18.23
C PRO A 177 18.55 -12.64 -17.61
N ARG A 178 18.02 -11.42 -17.40
CA ARG A 178 18.75 -10.37 -16.70
C ARG A 178 19.12 -10.92 -15.33
N LYS A 179 20.41 -10.92 -14.99
CA LYS A 179 20.83 -11.29 -13.65
C LYS A 179 20.12 -10.38 -12.66
N PRO A 180 19.52 -10.93 -11.59
CA PRO A 180 18.96 -10.09 -10.56
C PRO A 180 20.02 -9.10 -10.08
N ILE A 181 19.65 -7.85 -9.95
CA ILE A 181 20.54 -6.74 -9.54
C ILE A 181 21.07 -6.98 -8.12
N ILE A 182 20.36 -7.77 -7.33
CA ILE A 182 20.77 -8.22 -6.00
C ILE A 182 21.09 -9.73 -6.11
N ASP A 183 22.36 -10.07 -6.11
CA ASP A 183 22.81 -11.45 -5.97
C ASP A 183 22.70 -11.85 -4.48
N ILE A 184 21.47 -12.22 -4.07
CA ILE A 184 21.15 -12.69 -2.71
C ILE A 184 22.05 -13.88 -2.33
N ASP A 185 22.49 -14.68 -3.30
CA ASP A 185 23.42 -15.78 -3.06
C ASP A 185 24.86 -15.31 -2.81
N ALA A 186 25.26 -14.16 -3.36
CA ALA A 186 26.55 -13.55 -3.06
C ALA A 186 26.55 -12.95 -1.65
N GLU A 187 25.45 -12.32 -1.25
CA GLU A 187 25.28 -11.75 0.09
C GLU A 187 25.21 -12.84 1.18
N ASN A 188 24.49 -13.92 0.90
CA ASN A 188 24.44 -15.10 1.78
C ASN A 188 25.78 -15.87 1.84
N ARG A 189 26.60 -15.86 0.79
CA ARG A 189 27.95 -16.42 0.81
C ARG A 189 28.88 -15.56 1.65
N ALA A 190 28.83 -14.24 1.47
CA ALA A 190 29.63 -13.30 2.28
C ALA A 190 29.30 -13.38 3.77
N LEU A 191 28.06 -13.64 4.12
CA LEU A 191 27.63 -13.84 5.52
C LEU A 191 28.11 -15.20 6.08
N ARG A 192 28.22 -16.25 5.27
CA ARG A 192 28.74 -17.56 5.70
C ARG A 192 30.27 -17.58 5.88
N ASP A 193 30.98 -16.79 5.11
CA ASP A 193 32.44 -16.69 5.18
C ASP A 193 32.90 -15.73 6.30
N ALA A 194 32.00 -15.00 6.93
CA ALA A 194 32.25 -14.06 8.04
C ALA A 194 32.03 -14.69 9.43
N TYR A 195 31.60 -15.95 9.52
CA TYR A 195 31.44 -16.75 10.75
C TYR A 195 32.18 -18.09 10.62
#